data_5f0833434ade22325f7f46385240a03d
#
_entry.id   5f0833434ade22325f7f46385240a03d
#
_cell.length_a   1.000
_cell.length_b   1.000
_cell.length_c   1.000
_cell.angle_alpha   90.00
_cell.angle_beta   90.00
_cell.angle_gamma   90.00
#
_symmetry.space_group_name_H-M   'P 1'
#
loop_
_entity.id
_entity.type
_entity.pdbx_description
1 polymer ?
#
loop_
_entity_poly.entity_id
_entity_poly.type
_entity_poly.pdbx_seq_one_letter_code
_entity_poly.pdbx_strand_id
1 'polypeptide(L)'
;KENYCYNAQALGIFPPGLGSPGAMAEYLLVDNARHLVPLGDLDPIQNVSLTDAGLTPYHAIKAALPKLGAGSTAVVIGAGGLGHVGLQILRAITGATVIALDVNEEKLELAREVGAHHTLLSNDDAPAAIKDLTDGHGADAVFDFVGAQPTVNIDAASVAPEAHISIVGIGGGLLPVGFGSTAFDVSVRSPYWGSRSELMEVLELARRGQIKVEVQQFSIDEAPHAYELLHEGKIRGRAVVVPNS
;
A
#
# COMPACT_ATOMS: atom_id res chain seq x y z
N LYS A 1 -9.13 -16.28 8.71
CA LYS A 1 -8.24 -15.54 7.80
C LYS A 1 -8.73 -15.79 6.37
N GLU A 2 -9.63 -14.92 5.92
CA GLU A 2 -10.38 -15.10 4.68
C GLU A 2 -9.51 -14.91 3.43
N ASN A 3 -8.43 -14.16 3.54
CA ASN A 3 -7.47 -13.89 2.46
C ASN A 3 -6.48 -15.04 2.19
N TYR A 4 -6.47 -16.11 3.01
CA TYR A 4 -5.57 -17.25 2.84
C TYR A 4 -6.36 -18.56 2.64
N CYS A 5 -6.69 -18.89 1.41
CA CYS A 5 -7.26 -20.20 1.11
C CYS A 5 -6.16 -21.18 0.67
N TYR A 6 -5.79 -22.11 1.54
CA TYR A 6 -4.75 -23.11 1.24
C TYR A 6 -5.16 -24.06 0.10
N ASN A 7 -6.45 -24.17 -0.19
CA ASN A 7 -7.00 -25.05 -1.22
C ASN A 7 -7.45 -24.27 -2.47
N ALA A 8 -7.14 -22.98 -2.60
CA ALA A 8 -7.65 -22.16 -3.69
C ALA A 8 -7.35 -22.76 -5.06
N GLN A 9 -6.12 -23.19 -5.30
CA GLN A 9 -5.71 -23.81 -6.56
C GLN A 9 -6.46 -25.11 -6.85
N ALA A 10 -6.58 -25.99 -5.85
CA ALA A 10 -7.28 -27.27 -5.99
C ALA A 10 -8.80 -27.08 -6.22
N LEU A 11 -9.37 -26.01 -5.69
CA LEU A 11 -10.79 -25.66 -5.83
C LEU A 11 -11.07 -24.80 -7.06
N GLY A 12 -10.04 -24.44 -7.85
CA GLY A 12 -10.19 -23.54 -9.00
C GLY A 12 -10.67 -22.14 -8.62
N ILE A 13 -10.34 -21.69 -7.42
CA ILE A 13 -10.69 -20.33 -6.95
C ILE A 13 -9.61 -19.37 -7.41
N PHE A 14 -9.98 -18.50 -8.34
CA PHE A 14 -9.11 -17.44 -8.86
C PHE A 14 -9.73 -16.08 -8.58
N PRO A 15 -8.92 -15.08 -8.16
CA PRO A 15 -9.43 -13.73 -7.97
C PRO A 15 -9.96 -13.13 -9.29
N PRO A 16 -11.02 -12.31 -9.24
CA PRO A 16 -11.48 -11.56 -10.41
C PRO A 16 -10.34 -10.72 -11.01
N GLY A 17 -10.13 -10.84 -12.34
CA GLY A 17 -9.05 -10.17 -13.06
C GLY A 17 -7.66 -10.84 -12.95
N LEU A 18 -7.51 -11.85 -12.09
CA LEU A 18 -6.25 -12.59 -11.86
C LEU A 18 -6.46 -14.10 -12.01
N GLY A 19 -7.04 -14.53 -13.12
CA GLY A 19 -7.30 -15.93 -13.41
C GLY A 19 -8.78 -16.27 -13.58
N SER A 20 -9.68 -15.37 -13.21
CA SER A 20 -11.10 -15.39 -13.57
C SER A 20 -11.50 -14.06 -14.22
N PRO A 21 -12.69 -13.97 -14.90
CA PRO A 21 -13.16 -12.71 -15.47
C PRO A 21 -13.15 -11.57 -14.44
N GLY A 22 -12.63 -10.40 -14.84
CA GLY A 22 -12.53 -9.21 -14.01
C GLY A 22 -13.70 -8.25 -14.19
N ALA A 23 -13.61 -7.08 -13.53
CA ALA A 23 -14.68 -6.09 -13.47
C ALA A 23 -14.50 -4.92 -14.47
N MET A 24 -13.53 -4.98 -15.41
CA MET A 24 -13.46 -4.03 -16.54
C MET A 24 -14.47 -4.42 -17.60
N ALA A 25 -15.76 -4.35 -17.27
CA ALA A 25 -16.89 -4.73 -18.07
C ALA A 25 -18.14 -4.07 -17.53
N GLU A 26 -19.18 -3.95 -18.36
CA GLU A 26 -20.47 -3.39 -17.93
C GLU A 26 -21.14 -4.20 -16.82
N TYR A 27 -20.88 -5.50 -16.78
CA TYR A 27 -21.45 -6.44 -15.82
C TYR A 27 -20.40 -7.42 -15.31
N LEU A 28 -20.46 -7.73 -14.01
CA LEU A 28 -19.68 -8.78 -13.36
C LEU A 28 -20.63 -9.76 -12.67
N LEU A 29 -20.49 -11.05 -12.98
CA LEU A 29 -21.19 -12.09 -12.24
C LEU A 29 -20.51 -12.32 -10.88
N VAL A 30 -21.26 -12.14 -9.80
CA VAL A 30 -20.83 -12.43 -8.43
C VAL A 30 -21.52 -13.70 -7.95
N ASP A 31 -20.76 -14.73 -7.66
CA ASP A 31 -21.24 -16.06 -7.30
C ASP A 31 -21.88 -16.13 -5.90
N ASN A 32 -21.53 -15.22 -5.00
CA ASN A 32 -22.06 -15.20 -3.64
C ASN A 32 -22.14 -13.76 -3.09
N ALA A 33 -23.31 -13.40 -2.55
CA ALA A 33 -23.56 -12.09 -1.95
C ALA A 33 -22.61 -11.74 -0.79
N ARG A 34 -22.01 -12.73 -0.12
CA ARG A 34 -20.99 -12.50 0.94
C ARG A 34 -19.73 -11.79 0.42
N HIS A 35 -19.47 -11.86 -0.89
CA HIS A 35 -18.34 -11.18 -1.52
C HIS A 35 -18.60 -9.67 -1.73
N LEU A 36 -19.84 -9.23 -1.55
CA LEU A 36 -20.20 -7.84 -1.63
C LEU A 36 -20.03 -7.15 -0.27
N VAL A 37 -19.43 -5.97 -0.28
CA VAL A 37 -19.31 -5.10 0.87
C VAL A 37 -20.06 -3.81 0.58
N PRO A 38 -21.10 -3.44 1.37
CA PRO A 38 -21.86 -2.22 1.14
C PRO A 38 -20.99 -0.97 1.29
N LEU A 39 -21.02 -0.08 0.29
CA LEU A 39 -20.34 1.21 0.36
C LEU A 39 -21.11 2.25 1.21
N GLY A 40 -22.43 2.07 1.41
CA GLY A 40 -23.26 3.11 2.01
C GLY A 40 -23.30 4.36 1.12
N ASP A 41 -23.07 5.53 1.71
CA ASP A 41 -23.11 6.82 1.00
C ASP A 41 -21.78 7.20 0.31
N LEU A 42 -20.77 6.31 0.32
CA LEU A 42 -19.51 6.55 -0.37
C LEU A 42 -19.69 6.47 -1.89
N ASP A 43 -19.14 7.43 -2.61
CA ASP A 43 -19.10 7.43 -4.07
C ASP A 43 -18.29 6.21 -4.58
N PRO A 44 -18.86 5.36 -5.45
CA PRO A 44 -18.18 4.14 -5.91
C PRO A 44 -16.93 4.42 -6.72
N ILE A 45 -16.91 5.48 -7.54
CA ILE A 45 -15.76 5.80 -8.39
C ILE A 45 -14.56 6.21 -7.53
N GLN A 46 -14.80 7.02 -6.51
CA GLN A 46 -13.76 7.47 -5.59
C GLN A 46 -13.25 6.37 -4.65
N ASN A 47 -14.05 5.32 -4.42
CA ASN A 47 -13.76 4.36 -3.35
C ASN A 47 -13.57 2.92 -3.83
N VAL A 48 -13.84 2.57 -5.11
CA VAL A 48 -13.68 1.19 -5.62
C VAL A 48 -12.26 0.67 -5.41
N SER A 49 -11.25 1.51 -5.59
CA SER A 49 -9.84 1.11 -5.45
C SER A 49 -9.42 0.84 -4.00
N LEU A 50 -10.24 1.19 -2.99
CA LEU A 50 -9.98 0.85 -1.59
C LEU A 50 -9.98 -0.67 -1.33
N THR A 51 -10.58 -1.47 -2.22
CA THR A 51 -10.53 -2.94 -2.19
C THR A 51 -9.12 -3.50 -2.33
N ASP A 52 -8.19 -2.71 -2.87
CA ASP A 52 -6.77 -3.00 -2.96
C ASP A 52 -5.93 -1.88 -2.33
N ALA A 53 -6.02 -0.66 -2.87
CA ALA A 53 -5.16 0.46 -2.48
C ALA A 53 -5.36 0.93 -1.03
N GLY A 54 -6.51 0.64 -0.43
CA GLY A 54 -6.76 0.85 1.00
C GLY A 54 -6.52 -0.42 1.83
N LEU A 55 -7.07 -1.54 1.38
CA LEU A 55 -7.06 -2.80 2.12
C LEU A 55 -5.65 -3.36 2.31
N THR A 56 -4.84 -3.40 1.26
CA THR A 56 -3.50 -3.97 1.30
C THR A 56 -2.56 -3.19 2.22
N PRO A 57 -2.46 -1.84 2.11
CA PRO A 57 -1.71 -1.05 3.09
C PRO A 57 -2.25 -1.18 4.52
N TYR A 58 -3.58 -1.18 4.68
CA TYR A 58 -4.20 -1.32 6.00
C TYR A 58 -3.81 -2.63 6.68
N HIS A 59 -3.87 -3.76 5.95
CA HIS A 59 -3.48 -5.07 6.45
C HIS A 59 -2.00 -5.11 6.87
N ALA A 60 -1.11 -4.52 6.07
CA ALA A 60 0.32 -4.42 6.37
C ALA A 60 0.56 -3.58 7.64
N ILE A 61 -0.04 -2.38 7.71
CA ILE A 61 0.10 -1.44 8.82
C ILE A 61 -0.46 -2.02 10.11
N LYS A 62 -1.63 -2.66 10.05
CA LYS A 62 -2.29 -3.29 11.22
C LYS A 62 -1.40 -4.32 11.91
N ALA A 63 -0.56 -5.03 11.15
CA ALA A 63 0.39 -5.98 11.71
C ALA A 63 1.54 -5.31 12.48
N ALA A 64 1.88 -4.07 12.15
CA ALA A 64 2.94 -3.30 12.77
C ALA A 64 2.45 -2.36 13.89
N LEU A 65 1.14 -2.25 14.15
CA LEU A 65 0.58 -1.33 15.15
C LEU A 65 1.28 -1.36 16.52
N PRO A 66 1.71 -2.52 17.05
CA PRO A 66 2.43 -2.54 18.33
C PRO A 66 3.74 -1.76 18.35
N LYS A 67 4.31 -1.44 17.17
CA LYS A 67 5.56 -0.68 16.99
C LYS A 67 5.31 0.81 16.68
N LEU A 68 4.06 1.21 16.40
CA LEU A 68 3.69 2.51 15.83
C LEU A 68 3.00 3.43 16.84
N GLY A 69 3.60 3.58 18.01
CA GLY A 69 3.15 4.52 19.05
C GLY A 69 3.64 5.96 18.84
N ALA A 70 3.34 6.82 19.80
CA ALA A 70 3.89 8.18 19.84
C ALA A 70 5.43 8.13 19.97
N GLY A 71 6.12 8.90 19.13
CA GLY A 71 7.58 8.95 19.09
C GLY A 71 8.23 7.90 18.18
N SER A 72 7.45 6.97 17.60
CA SER A 72 7.97 6.03 16.59
C SER A 72 8.04 6.67 15.20
N THR A 73 8.78 6.05 14.30
CA THR A 73 8.92 6.45 12.90
C THR A 73 8.49 5.33 11.95
N ALA A 74 7.58 5.64 11.03
CA ALA A 74 7.17 4.78 9.94
C ALA A 74 7.70 5.31 8.61
N VAL A 75 8.31 4.45 7.81
CA VAL A 75 8.77 4.75 6.45
C VAL A 75 7.86 4.08 5.44
N VAL A 76 7.46 4.82 4.41
CA VAL A 76 6.69 4.33 3.26
C VAL A 76 7.55 4.49 2.01
N ILE A 77 7.87 3.39 1.33
CA ILE A 77 8.61 3.41 0.08
C ILE A 77 7.64 3.15 -1.08
N GLY A 78 7.60 4.10 -2.02
CA GLY A 78 6.64 4.13 -3.12
C GLY A 78 5.35 4.86 -2.75
N ALA A 79 5.26 6.15 -3.06
CA ALA A 79 4.10 7.00 -2.79
C ALA A 79 3.03 6.97 -3.91
N GLY A 80 3.02 5.90 -4.72
CA GLY A 80 2.07 5.69 -5.81
C GLY A 80 0.69 5.22 -5.35
N GLY A 81 0.08 4.32 -6.14
CA GLY A 81 -1.30 3.87 -5.98
C GLY A 81 -1.67 3.28 -4.61
N LEU A 82 -0.77 2.57 -3.94
CA LEU A 82 -0.97 2.05 -2.58
C LEU A 82 -0.40 3.02 -1.52
N GLY A 83 0.81 3.55 -1.79
CA GLY A 83 1.54 4.31 -0.79
C GLY A 83 0.83 5.59 -0.35
N HIS A 84 0.21 6.36 -1.28
CA HIS A 84 -0.50 7.59 -0.90
C HIS A 84 -1.71 7.34 0.02
N VAL A 85 -2.36 6.17 -0.09
CA VAL A 85 -3.41 5.76 0.86
C VAL A 85 -2.79 5.22 2.15
N GLY A 86 -1.71 4.43 2.05
CA GLY A 86 -0.96 3.93 3.20
C GLY A 86 -0.45 5.05 4.12
N LEU A 87 0.05 6.14 3.55
CA LEU A 87 0.45 7.35 4.29
C LEU A 87 -0.71 7.92 5.12
N GLN A 88 -1.88 8.06 4.52
CA GLN A 88 -3.08 8.55 5.21
C GLN A 88 -3.55 7.58 6.31
N ILE A 89 -3.50 6.28 6.04
CA ILE A 89 -3.84 5.26 7.04
C ILE A 89 -2.91 5.36 8.24
N LEU A 90 -1.59 5.44 8.03
CA LEU A 90 -0.62 5.64 9.12
C LEU A 90 -0.95 6.88 9.94
N ARG A 91 -1.27 7.99 9.27
CA ARG A 91 -1.69 9.25 9.93
C ARG A 91 -2.98 9.11 10.73
N ALA A 92 -3.91 8.30 10.24
CA ALA A 92 -5.24 8.14 10.86
C ALA A 92 -5.23 7.23 12.09
N ILE A 93 -4.39 6.18 12.11
CA ILE A 93 -4.51 5.12 13.13
C ILE A 93 -3.26 4.95 14.00
N THR A 94 -2.20 5.77 13.80
CA THR A 94 -0.96 5.69 14.58
C THR A 94 -0.52 7.04 15.11
N GLY A 95 0.41 7.03 16.07
CA GLY A 95 1.12 8.23 16.56
C GLY A 95 2.50 8.43 15.92
N ALA A 96 2.84 7.68 14.87
CA ALA A 96 4.16 7.68 14.27
C ALA A 96 4.45 8.94 13.44
N THR A 97 5.71 9.35 13.42
CA THR A 97 6.24 10.24 12.38
C THR A 97 6.32 9.45 11.07
N VAL A 98 5.76 9.99 9.98
CA VAL A 98 5.67 9.30 8.69
C VAL A 98 6.62 9.94 7.69
N ILE A 99 7.56 9.14 7.16
CA ILE A 99 8.51 9.53 6.12
C ILE A 99 8.12 8.80 4.83
N ALA A 100 7.97 9.52 3.73
CA ALA A 100 7.66 8.95 2.42
C ALA A 100 8.89 8.99 1.50
N LEU A 101 9.14 7.90 0.79
CA LEU A 101 10.18 7.78 -0.23
C LEU A 101 9.57 7.46 -1.59
N ASP A 102 10.02 8.15 -2.62
CA ASP A 102 9.77 7.80 -4.03
C ASP A 102 10.94 8.30 -4.91
N VAL A 103 11.08 7.76 -6.10
CA VAL A 103 12.06 8.23 -7.11
C VAL A 103 11.52 9.42 -7.91
N ASN A 104 10.21 9.68 -7.84
CA ASN A 104 9.50 10.70 -8.60
C ASN A 104 9.04 11.85 -7.69
N GLU A 105 9.48 13.08 -7.98
CA GLU A 105 9.14 14.27 -7.19
C GLU A 105 7.63 14.58 -7.18
N GLU A 106 6.90 14.32 -8.28
CA GLU A 106 5.44 14.54 -8.32
C GLU A 106 4.71 13.62 -7.32
N LYS A 107 5.21 12.38 -7.12
CA LYS A 107 4.69 11.47 -6.11
C LYS A 107 5.06 11.89 -4.70
N LEU A 108 6.24 12.48 -4.51
CA LEU A 108 6.63 13.06 -3.22
C LEU A 108 5.78 14.31 -2.89
N GLU A 109 5.38 15.08 -3.90
CA GLU A 109 4.43 16.18 -3.70
C GLU A 109 3.07 15.66 -3.24
N LEU A 110 2.52 14.62 -3.89
CA LEU A 110 1.32 13.95 -3.43
C LEU A 110 1.48 13.43 -1.99
N ALA A 111 2.64 12.85 -1.66
CA ALA A 111 2.89 12.37 -0.31
C ALA A 111 2.82 13.50 0.74
N ARG A 112 3.34 14.70 0.42
CA ARG A 112 3.21 15.90 1.28
C ARG A 112 1.76 16.34 1.44
N GLU A 113 1.02 16.39 0.33
CA GLU A 113 -0.40 16.78 0.31
C GLU A 113 -1.26 15.86 1.19
N VAL A 114 -0.98 14.54 1.18
CA VAL A 114 -1.72 13.56 1.98
C VAL A 114 -1.18 13.38 3.40
N GLY A 115 -0.20 14.20 3.81
CA GLY A 115 0.21 14.35 5.19
C GLY A 115 1.45 13.58 5.63
N ALA A 116 2.35 13.20 4.72
CA ALA A 116 3.69 12.77 5.12
C ALA A 116 4.40 13.90 5.88
N HIS A 117 5.08 13.57 6.98
CA HIS A 117 5.84 14.56 7.75
C HIS A 117 7.14 14.95 7.05
N HIS A 118 7.78 13.97 6.41
CA HIS A 118 8.99 14.15 5.63
C HIS A 118 8.89 13.40 4.32
N THR A 119 9.57 13.89 3.29
CA THR A 119 9.71 13.23 2.00
C THR A 119 11.16 13.19 1.59
N LEU A 120 11.63 12.05 1.08
CA LEU A 120 12.99 11.81 0.65
C LEU A 120 13.01 11.16 -0.74
N LEU A 121 14.04 11.41 -1.52
CA LEU A 121 14.28 10.62 -2.72
C LEU A 121 14.69 9.20 -2.34
N SER A 122 14.11 8.21 -3.03
CA SER A 122 14.43 6.80 -2.87
C SER A 122 15.73 6.48 -3.62
N ASN A 123 16.86 6.68 -2.98
CA ASN A 123 18.21 6.48 -3.50
C ASN A 123 19.13 5.91 -2.41
N ASP A 124 20.42 5.74 -2.73
CA ASP A 124 21.41 5.16 -1.80
C ASP A 124 21.67 6.02 -0.56
N ASP A 125 21.34 7.32 -0.58
CA ASP A 125 21.50 8.22 0.57
C ASP A 125 20.30 8.16 1.54
N ALA A 126 19.17 7.57 1.11
CA ALA A 126 17.94 7.54 1.88
C ALA A 126 18.09 6.91 3.28
N PRO A 127 18.85 5.80 3.47
CA PRO A 127 19.05 5.23 4.81
C PRO A 127 19.76 6.18 5.78
N ALA A 128 20.75 6.93 5.30
CA ALA A 128 21.45 7.94 6.11
C ALA A 128 20.50 9.09 6.49
N ALA A 129 19.73 9.60 5.52
CA ALA A 129 18.76 10.66 5.78
C ALA A 129 17.65 10.23 6.76
N ILE A 130 17.19 8.96 6.70
CA ILE A 130 16.23 8.42 7.67
C ILE A 130 16.86 8.40 9.08
N LYS A 131 18.10 7.96 9.20
CA LYS A 131 18.82 7.96 10.48
C LYS A 131 19.01 9.36 11.04
N ASP A 132 19.33 10.34 10.19
CA ASP A 132 19.45 11.74 10.60
C ASP A 132 18.11 12.29 11.14
N LEU A 133 16.99 11.95 10.49
CA LEU A 133 15.64 12.33 10.93
C LEU A 133 15.17 11.61 12.21
N THR A 134 15.88 10.58 12.64
CA THR A 134 15.54 9.73 13.80
C THR A 134 16.64 9.73 14.86
N ASP A 135 17.49 10.74 14.91
CA ASP A 135 18.60 10.86 15.86
C ASP A 135 19.50 9.60 15.91
N GLY A 136 19.70 8.95 14.76
CA GLY A 136 20.49 7.73 14.59
C GLY A 136 19.74 6.42 14.91
N HIS A 137 18.50 6.47 15.39
CA HIS A 137 17.74 5.29 15.78
C HIS A 137 17.36 4.42 14.57
N GLY A 138 16.84 5.02 13.51
CA GLY A 138 16.25 4.34 12.35
C GLY A 138 14.72 4.22 12.45
N ALA A 139 14.11 3.56 11.48
CA ALA A 139 12.66 3.40 11.39
C ALA A 139 12.17 2.22 12.26
N ASP A 140 11.07 2.42 13.00
CA ASP A 140 10.38 1.37 13.76
C ASP A 140 9.53 0.46 12.86
N ALA A 141 9.07 0.98 11.71
CA ALA A 141 8.44 0.19 10.68
C ALA A 141 8.73 0.73 9.28
N VAL A 142 8.89 -0.18 8.31
CA VAL A 142 9.01 0.13 6.88
C VAL A 142 7.94 -0.62 6.10
N PHE A 143 7.26 0.11 5.20
CA PHE A 143 6.24 -0.42 4.29
C PHE A 143 6.70 -0.16 2.86
N ASP A 144 7.24 -1.18 2.22
CA ASP A 144 7.73 -1.10 0.83
C ASP A 144 6.64 -1.53 -0.14
N PHE A 145 6.03 -0.56 -0.84
CA PHE A 145 5.02 -0.78 -1.87
C PHE A 145 5.61 -0.96 -3.28
N VAL A 146 6.92 -1.00 -3.40
CA VAL A 146 7.67 -1.24 -4.65
C VAL A 146 8.23 -2.67 -4.67
N GLY A 147 8.93 -3.07 -3.64
CA GLY A 147 9.51 -4.40 -3.49
C GLY A 147 10.60 -4.73 -4.53
N ALA A 148 11.26 -3.72 -5.09
CA ALA A 148 12.39 -3.91 -5.99
C ALA A 148 13.70 -4.05 -5.20
N GLN A 149 14.75 -4.62 -5.80
CA GLN A 149 16.00 -4.82 -5.06
C GLN A 149 16.59 -3.54 -4.44
N PRO A 150 16.59 -2.38 -5.13
CA PRO A 150 17.05 -1.14 -4.50
C PRO A 150 16.24 -0.73 -3.27
N THR A 151 14.90 -0.87 -3.30
CA THR A 151 14.05 -0.50 -2.18
C THR A 151 14.19 -1.46 -1.01
N VAL A 152 14.30 -2.76 -1.28
CA VAL A 152 14.56 -3.79 -0.25
C VAL A 152 15.91 -3.58 0.44
N ASN A 153 16.93 -3.07 -0.27
CA ASN A 153 18.20 -2.70 0.35
C ASN A 153 18.04 -1.49 1.29
N ILE A 154 17.22 -0.50 0.89
CA ILE A 154 16.88 0.64 1.74
C ILE A 154 16.14 0.17 2.99
N ASP A 155 15.17 -0.76 2.86
CA ASP A 155 14.45 -1.34 4.01
C ASP A 155 15.43 -1.85 5.06
N ALA A 156 16.34 -2.74 4.66
CA ALA A 156 17.31 -3.37 5.57
C ALA A 156 18.23 -2.36 6.26
N ALA A 157 18.66 -1.31 5.52
CA ALA A 157 19.64 -0.32 6.00
C ALA A 157 19.00 0.78 6.87
N SER A 158 17.67 0.94 6.82
CA SER A 158 16.95 2.06 7.45
C SER A 158 16.34 1.71 8.80
N VAL A 159 16.19 0.43 9.14
CA VAL A 159 15.43 -0.01 10.31
C VAL A 159 16.22 0.04 11.61
N ALA A 160 15.50 0.34 12.68
CA ALA A 160 15.94 0.20 14.07
C ALA A 160 15.94 -1.26 14.52
N PRO A 161 16.63 -1.63 15.63
CA PRO A 161 16.38 -2.89 16.30
C PRO A 161 14.90 -3.07 16.66
N GLU A 162 14.43 -4.32 16.62
CA GLU A 162 13.02 -4.72 16.85
C GLU A 162 12.01 -4.16 15.85
N ALA A 163 12.42 -3.52 14.77
CA ALA A 163 11.54 -2.93 13.77
C ALA A 163 10.72 -3.97 13.01
N HIS A 164 9.77 -3.46 12.23
CA HIS A 164 8.93 -4.25 11.35
C HIS A 164 9.12 -3.84 9.89
N ILE A 165 9.41 -4.81 9.00
CA ILE A 165 9.48 -4.60 7.55
C ILE A 165 8.30 -5.33 6.91
N SER A 166 7.49 -4.62 6.12
CA SER A 166 6.47 -5.19 5.24
C SER A 166 6.83 -4.94 3.78
N ILE A 167 7.26 -5.98 3.06
CA ILE A 167 7.48 -5.93 1.61
C ILE A 167 6.16 -6.30 0.94
N VAL A 168 5.46 -5.30 0.42
CA VAL A 168 4.13 -5.39 -0.20
C VAL A 168 4.23 -5.41 -1.71
N GLY A 169 5.16 -4.62 -2.25
CA GLY A 169 5.40 -4.53 -3.68
C GLY A 169 5.91 -5.85 -4.28
N ILE A 170 5.64 -6.05 -5.55
CA ILE A 170 5.96 -7.28 -6.29
C ILE A 170 7.15 -7.09 -7.25
N GLY A 171 8.03 -6.13 -6.97
CA GLY A 171 9.17 -5.79 -7.82
C GLY A 171 10.30 -6.83 -7.89
N GLY A 172 10.16 -7.97 -7.21
CA GLY A 172 11.08 -9.13 -7.30
C GLY A 172 12.36 -8.99 -6.48
N GLY A 173 12.46 -7.98 -5.61
CA GLY A 173 13.57 -7.83 -4.66
C GLY A 173 13.57 -8.92 -3.59
N LEU A 174 14.75 -9.28 -3.12
CA LEU A 174 14.94 -10.30 -2.09
C LEU A 174 15.68 -9.71 -0.89
N LEU A 175 15.13 -9.90 0.30
CA LEU A 175 15.77 -9.56 1.56
C LEU A 175 16.33 -10.85 2.19
N PRO A 176 17.66 -11.03 2.22
CA PRO A 176 18.26 -12.14 2.96
C PRO A 176 18.07 -11.90 4.46
N VAL A 177 17.48 -12.85 5.17
CA VAL A 177 17.27 -12.78 6.62
C VAL A 177 18.19 -13.76 7.31
N GLY A 178 19.06 -13.25 8.18
CA GLY A 178 20.03 -14.03 8.94
C GLY A 178 20.75 -13.14 9.96
N PHE A 179 21.55 -13.72 10.83
CA PHE A 179 22.27 -12.96 11.83
C PHE A 179 23.20 -11.92 11.17
N GLY A 180 22.97 -10.64 11.45
CA GLY A 180 23.75 -9.52 10.92
C GLY A 180 23.34 -9.03 9.52
N SER A 181 22.27 -9.56 8.91
CA SER A 181 21.75 -9.07 7.63
C SER A 181 20.84 -7.85 7.76
N THR A 182 20.23 -7.66 8.91
CA THR A 182 19.40 -6.50 9.29
C THR A 182 19.78 -6.10 10.72
N ALA A 183 19.15 -5.05 11.26
CA ALA A 183 19.20 -4.76 12.68
C ALA A 183 18.66 -5.95 13.51
N PHE A 184 18.98 -6.01 14.80
CA PHE A 184 18.58 -7.13 15.65
C PHE A 184 17.07 -7.18 15.88
N ASP A 185 16.51 -8.39 15.99
CA ASP A 185 15.08 -8.65 16.30
C ASP A 185 14.08 -8.06 15.30
N VAL A 186 14.51 -7.75 14.08
CA VAL A 186 13.63 -7.25 13.02
C VAL A 186 12.68 -8.37 12.57
N SER A 187 11.40 -8.04 12.49
CA SER A 187 10.38 -8.89 11.88
C SER A 187 10.15 -8.52 10.43
N VAL A 188 10.19 -9.50 9.51
CA VAL A 188 9.94 -9.29 8.08
C VAL A 188 8.68 -10.03 7.65
N ARG A 189 7.81 -9.36 6.90
CA ARG A 189 6.60 -9.95 6.34
C ARG A 189 6.43 -9.60 4.86
N SER A 190 5.84 -10.55 4.11
CA SER A 190 5.26 -10.32 2.78
C SER A 190 3.74 -10.50 2.91
N PRO A 191 2.99 -9.41 3.16
CA PRO A 191 1.55 -9.48 3.36
C PRO A 191 0.83 -9.76 2.03
N TYR A 192 -0.35 -10.37 2.12
CA TYR A 192 -1.18 -10.68 0.96
C TYR A 192 -2.58 -10.11 1.15
N TRP A 193 -2.91 -9.04 0.39
CA TRP A 193 -4.17 -8.30 0.47
C TRP A 193 -4.62 -8.02 1.91
N GLY A 194 -5.87 -8.39 2.25
CA GLY A 194 -6.43 -8.30 3.59
C GLY A 194 -7.77 -9.03 3.67
N SER A 195 -8.40 -8.99 4.83
CA SER A 195 -9.68 -9.64 5.08
C SER A 195 -10.86 -8.71 4.77
N ARG A 196 -12.06 -9.30 4.58
CA ARG A 196 -13.31 -8.55 4.42
C ARG A 196 -13.61 -7.62 5.61
N SER A 197 -13.29 -8.06 6.82
CA SER A 197 -13.44 -7.21 8.02
C SER A 197 -12.52 -6.00 8.00
N GLU A 198 -11.28 -6.17 7.54
CA GLU A 198 -10.35 -5.04 7.37
C GLU A 198 -10.81 -4.08 6.27
N LEU A 199 -11.43 -4.57 5.19
CA LEU A 199 -12.04 -3.69 4.18
C LEU A 199 -13.16 -2.83 4.80
N MET A 200 -13.99 -3.38 5.69
CA MET A 200 -15.01 -2.60 6.39
C MET A 200 -14.39 -1.51 7.28
N GLU A 201 -13.28 -1.79 7.95
CA GLU A 201 -12.52 -0.81 8.73
C GLU A 201 -11.95 0.30 7.84
N VAL A 202 -11.41 -0.05 6.66
CA VAL A 202 -10.93 0.91 5.65
C VAL A 202 -12.04 1.82 5.14
N LEU A 203 -13.21 1.25 4.82
CA LEU A 203 -14.38 2.04 4.38
C LEU A 203 -14.86 2.98 5.49
N GLU A 204 -14.73 2.60 6.75
CA GLU A 204 -15.05 3.49 7.86
C GLU A 204 -14.07 4.67 7.95
N LEU A 205 -12.78 4.47 7.70
CA LEU A 205 -11.81 5.57 7.59
C LEU A 205 -12.17 6.53 6.45
N ALA A 206 -12.62 5.99 5.31
CA ALA A 206 -13.07 6.81 4.18
C ALA A 206 -14.35 7.60 4.52
N ARG A 207 -15.35 6.98 5.18
CA ARG A 207 -16.58 7.68 5.61
C ARG A 207 -16.30 8.82 6.57
N ARG A 208 -15.28 8.70 7.40
CA ARG A 208 -14.82 9.75 8.33
C ARG A 208 -13.96 10.81 7.64
N GLY A 209 -13.70 10.68 6.35
CA GLY A 209 -12.82 11.59 5.61
C GLY A 209 -11.34 11.51 6.02
N GLN A 210 -10.93 10.44 6.70
CA GLN A 210 -9.55 10.26 7.17
C GLN A 210 -8.62 9.74 6.07
N ILE A 211 -9.19 9.11 5.04
CA ILE A 211 -8.47 8.66 3.85
C ILE A 211 -9.27 9.04 2.60
N LYS A 212 -8.54 9.40 1.56
CA LYS A 212 -9.08 9.71 0.23
C LYS A 212 -8.16 9.14 -0.83
N VAL A 213 -8.71 8.52 -1.86
CA VAL A 213 -7.94 8.08 -3.01
C VAL A 213 -7.86 9.18 -4.05
N GLU A 214 -6.66 9.45 -4.55
CA GLU A 214 -6.49 10.25 -5.76
C GLU A 214 -6.84 9.40 -6.97
N VAL A 215 -7.83 9.83 -7.77
CA VAL A 215 -8.42 9.04 -8.85
C VAL A 215 -8.35 9.78 -10.17
N GLN A 216 -7.84 9.10 -11.21
CA GLN A 216 -8.00 9.47 -12.60
C GLN A 216 -9.02 8.54 -13.25
N GLN A 217 -10.09 9.12 -13.82
CA GLN A 217 -11.19 8.38 -14.44
C GLN A 217 -10.93 8.18 -15.93
N PHE A 218 -11.30 7.01 -16.42
CA PHE A 218 -11.24 6.63 -17.83
C PHE A 218 -12.53 5.91 -18.20
N SER A 219 -13.01 6.10 -19.42
CA SER A 219 -14.08 5.26 -19.99
C SER A 219 -13.55 3.85 -20.27
N ILE A 220 -14.46 2.90 -20.55
CA ILE A 220 -14.07 1.54 -20.90
C ILE A 220 -13.23 1.49 -22.20
N ASP A 221 -13.54 2.36 -23.16
CA ASP A 221 -12.81 2.43 -24.43
C ASP A 221 -11.39 3.00 -24.25
N GLU A 222 -11.16 3.77 -23.19
CA GLU A 222 -9.86 4.33 -22.82
C GLU A 222 -9.03 3.38 -21.93
N ALA A 223 -9.56 2.20 -21.56
CA ALA A 223 -8.82 1.28 -20.71
C ALA A 223 -7.42 0.91 -21.25
N PRO A 224 -7.20 0.66 -22.55
CA PRO A 224 -5.85 0.43 -23.10
C PRO A 224 -4.91 1.61 -22.84
N HIS A 225 -5.40 2.85 -23.03
CA HIS A 225 -4.62 4.07 -22.78
C HIS A 225 -4.30 4.25 -21.30
N ALA A 226 -5.23 3.92 -20.40
CA ALA A 226 -4.96 3.93 -18.96
C ALA A 226 -3.82 2.97 -18.57
N TYR A 227 -3.74 1.80 -19.21
CA TYR A 227 -2.62 0.86 -19.02
C TYR A 227 -1.29 1.40 -19.56
N GLU A 228 -1.30 2.10 -20.69
CA GLU A 228 -0.10 2.76 -21.23
C GLU A 228 0.43 3.80 -20.24
N LEU A 229 -0.44 4.70 -19.75
CA LEU A 229 -0.08 5.70 -18.76
C LEU A 229 0.42 5.08 -17.44
N LEU A 230 -0.22 3.97 -17.01
CA LEU A 230 0.23 3.23 -15.83
C LEU A 230 1.63 2.65 -16.03
N HIS A 231 1.89 2.04 -17.18
CA HIS A 231 3.21 1.48 -17.52
C HIS A 231 4.30 2.56 -17.59
N GLU A 232 3.95 3.74 -18.09
CA GLU A 232 4.84 4.90 -18.14
C GLU A 232 4.99 5.64 -16.79
N GLY A 233 4.30 5.20 -15.74
CA GLY A 233 4.33 5.82 -14.42
C GLY A 233 3.62 7.18 -14.34
N LYS A 234 2.78 7.53 -15.32
CA LYS A 234 2.08 8.81 -15.47
C LYS A 234 0.72 8.88 -14.76
N ILE A 235 0.30 7.82 -14.09
CA ILE A 235 -0.92 7.84 -13.28
C ILE A 235 -0.61 8.46 -11.91
N ARG A 236 -1.33 9.53 -11.57
CA ARG A 236 -1.33 10.10 -10.23
C ARG A 236 -2.40 9.39 -9.39
N GLY A 237 -1.97 8.64 -8.37
CA GLY A 237 -2.89 7.85 -7.54
C GLY A 237 -3.36 6.56 -8.22
N ARG A 238 -4.66 6.44 -8.49
CA ARG A 238 -5.30 5.25 -9.10
C ARG A 238 -6.05 5.59 -10.38
N ALA A 239 -5.84 4.79 -11.43
CA ALA A 239 -6.72 4.79 -12.60
C ALA A 239 -8.00 4.01 -12.28
N VAL A 240 -9.15 4.60 -12.54
CA VAL A 240 -10.47 3.95 -12.41
C VAL A 240 -11.16 3.95 -13.76
N VAL A 241 -11.45 2.78 -14.29
CA VAL A 241 -12.20 2.60 -15.52
C VAL A 241 -13.68 2.54 -15.17
N VAL A 242 -14.50 3.42 -15.79
CA VAL A 242 -15.94 3.52 -15.56
C VAL A 242 -16.68 2.94 -16.78
N PRO A 243 -17.27 1.73 -16.67
CA PRO A 243 -17.81 1.02 -17.84
C PRO A 243 -19.04 1.64 -18.47
N ASN A 244 -19.81 2.42 -17.72
CA ASN A 244 -21.09 2.98 -18.14
C ASN A 244 -21.10 4.52 -18.09
N SER A 245 -19.96 5.14 -18.39
CA SER A 245 -19.81 6.60 -18.43
C SER A 245 -20.18 7.19 -19.78
#